data_34a6c064c14403db06dabb72ed17be54
#
_entry.id   34a6c064c14403db06dabb72ed17be54
#
_cell.length_a   1.000
_cell.length_b   1.000
_cell.length_c   1.000
_cell.angle_alpha   90.00
_cell.angle_beta   90.00
_cell.angle_gamma   90.00
#
_symmetry.space_group_name_H-M   'P 1'
#
loop_
_entity.id
_entity.type
_entity.pdbx_description
1 polymer ?
#
loop_
_entity_poly.entity_id
_entity_poly.type
_entity_poly.pdbx_seq_one_letter_code
_entity_poly.pdbx_strand_id
1 'polypeptide(L)'
;MDLREAERMADGGDARAALVLDALAYGIAKASGDLATAVCGKVDAIILTGGAAYSERLTSAIRRRIQWIAPVAVLPGEHEMEALAEGALRVQRGEEAARPFIWAQ
;
A
#
# COMPACT_ATOMS: atom_id res chain seq x y z
N MET A 1 7.25 -14.49 12.37
CA MET A 1 5.78 -14.66 12.32
C MET A 1 5.28 -14.23 10.95
N ASP A 2 4.49 -15.09 10.32
CA ASP A 2 3.86 -14.79 9.04
C ASP A 2 2.72 -13.78 9.26
N LEU A 3 2.60 -12.81 8.36
CA LEU A 3 1.56 -11.78 8.48
C LEU A 3 0.15 -12.35 8.42
N ARG A 4 -0.06 -13.41 7.63
CA ARG A 4 -1.37 -14.07 7.55
C ARG A 4 -1.73 -14.72 8.87
N GLU A 5 -0.73 -15.34 9.51
CA GLU A 5 -0.92 -15.95 10.82
C GLU A 5 -1.21 -14.89 11.86
N ALA A 6 -0.46 -13.78 11.85
CA ALA A 6 -0.70 -12.68 12.77
C ALA A 6 -2.10 -12.10 12.61
N GLU A 7 -2.56 -11.95 11.37
CA GLU A 7 -3.91 -11.46 11.10
C GLU A 7 -4.98 -12.39 11.64
N ARG A 8 -4.81 -13.70 11.44
CA ARG A 8 -5.77 -14.69 11.97
C ARG A 8 -5.81 -14.65 13.48
N MET A 9 -4.66 -14.53 14.12
CA MET A 9 -4.58 -14.45 15.58
C MET A 9 -5.25 -13.17 16.08
N ALA A 10 -5.01 -12.05 15.43
CA ALA A 10 -5.61 -10.78 15.81
C ALA A 10 -7.14 -10.82 15.63
N ASP A 11 -7.61 -11.38 14.53
CA ASP A 11 -9.03 -11.51 14.26
C ASP A 11 -9.72 -12.45 15.27
N GLY A 12 -8.96 -13.40 15.81
CA GLY A 12 -9.45 -14.30 16.87
C GLY A 12 -9.37 -13.71 18.27
N GLY A 13 -8.97 -12.45 18.40
CA GLY A 13 -8.94 -11.76 19.68
C GLY A 13 -7.59 -11.67 20.36
N ASP A 14 -6.51 -12.08 19.68
CA ASP A 14 -5.17 -11.98 20.25
C ASP A 14 -4.70 -10.51 20.22
N ALA A 15 -4.66 -9.90 21.40
CA ALA A 15 -4.29 -8.48 21.53
C ALA A 15 -2.85 -8.21 21.16
N ARG A 16 -1.95 -9.18 21.40
CA ARG A 16 -0.53 -9.01 21.07
C ARG A 16 -0.34 -9.02 19.56
N ALA A 17 -1.02 -9.92 18.85
CA ALA A 17 -0.97 -9.97 17.39
C ALA A 17 -1.54 -8.69 16.78
N ALA A 18 -2.64 -8.19 17.32
CA ALA A 18 -3.22 -6.93 16.87
C ALA A 18 -2.25 -5.77 17.08
N LEU A 19 -1.58 -5.72 18.21
CA LEU A 19 -0.59 -4.68 18.48
C LEU A 19 0.59 -4.73 17.52
N VAL A 20 1.08 -5.92 17.20
CA VAL A 20 2.16 -6.09 16.24
C VAL A 20 1.76 -5.56 14.86
N LEU A 21 0.56 -5.90 14.41
CA LEU A 21 0.08 -5.41 13.10
C LEU A 21 -0.12 -3.90 13.10
N ASP A 22 -0.64 -3.35 14.17
CA ASP A 22 -0.82 -1.90 14.29
C ASP A 22 0.51 -1.16 14.32
N ALA A 23 1.51 -1.70 15.01
CA ALA A 23 2.85 -1.12 15.05
C ALA A 23 3.51 -1.16 13.69
N LEU A 24 3.34 -2.27 12.95
CA LEU A 24 3.88 -2.40 11.61
C LEU A 24 3.22 -1.39 10.65
N ALA A 25 1.90 -1.27 10.72
CA ALA A 25 1.18 -0.30 9.90
C ALA A 25 1.65 1.13 10.19
N TYR A 26 1.83 1.45 11.44
CA TYR A 26 2.31 2.76 11.87
C TYR A 26 3.70 3.05 11.30
N GLY A 27 4.62 2.08 11.40
CA GLY A 27 5.98 2.23 10.86
C GLY A 27 6.00 2.44 9.35
N ILE A 28 5.20 1.66 8.62
CA ILE A 28 5.10 1.80 7.17
C ILE A 28 4.52 3.17 6.79
N ALA A 29 3.50 3.60 7.53
CA ALA A 29 2.89 4.90 7.28
C ALA A 29 3.87 6.04 7.52
N LYS A 30 4.67 5.97 8.57
CA LYS A 30 5.69 6.97 8.85
C LYS A 30 6.75 7.01 7.75
N ALA A 31 7.20 5.85 7.30
CA ALA A 31 8.16 5.77 6.20
C ALA A 31 7.59 6.39 4.93
N SER A 32 6.31 6.18 4.66
CA SER A 32 5.64 6.79 3.52
C SER A 32 5.63 8.33 3.62
N GLY A 33 5.38 8.85 4.81
CA GLY A 33 5.43 10.29 5.05
C GLY A 33 6.82 10.87 4.83
N ASP A 34 7.85 10.16 5.29
CA ASP A 34 9.24 10.56 5.06
C ASP A 34 9.54 10.65 3.58
N LEU A 35 9.16 9.64 2.81
CA LEU A 35 9.41 9.62 1.37
C LEU A 35 8.63 10.73 0.66
N ALA A 36 7.40 11.00 1.09
CA ALA A 36 6.60 12.08 0.52
C ALA A 36 7.26 13.44 0.77
N THR A 37 7.86 13.62 1.94
CA THR A 37 8.60 14.83 2.27
C THR A 37 9.81 15.00 1.35
N ALA A 38 10.50 13.89 1.03
CA ALA A 38 11.67 13.94 0.15
C ALA A 38 11.34 14.48 -1.24
N VAL A 39 10.10 14.31 -1.70
CA VAL A 39 9.64 14.83 -3.00
C VAL A 39 8.72 16.03 -2.85
N CYS A 40 8.76 16.68 -1.70
CA CYS A 40 7.95 17.87 -1.40
C CYS A 40 6.44 17.64 -1.51
N GLY A 41 6.02 16.43 -1.19
CA GLY A 41 4.60 16.06 -1.23
C GLY A 41 4.06 15.79 -2.63
N LYS A 42 4.90 15.84 -3.64
CA LYS A 42 4.48 15.60 -5.03
C LYS A 42 4.44 14.11 -5.31
N VAL A 43 3.38 13.47 -4.84
CA VAL A 43 3.17 12.02 -4.96
C VAL A 43 1.88 11.80 -5.75
N ASP A 44 1.97 11.09 -6.86
CA ASP A 44 0.80 10.79 -7.68
C ASP A 44 0.02 9.60 -7.15
N ALA A 45 0.71 8.62 -6.60
CA ALA A 45 0.09 7.43 -6.05
C ALA A 45 1.03 6.72 -5.08
N ILE A 46 0.45 5.98 -4.15
CA ILE A 46 1.19 5.11 -3.24
C ILE A 46 0.77 3.69 -3.56
N ILE A 47 1.75 2.80 -3.73
CA ILE A 47 1.49 1.41 -4.09
C ILE A 47 2.01 0.51 -2.98
N LEU A 48 1.10 -0.29 -2.40
CA LEU A 48 1.46 -1.29 -1.39
C LEU A 48 1.56 -2.64 -2.08
N THR A 49 2.72 -3.28 -1.97
CA THR A 49 2.99 -4.56 -2.61
C THR A 49 3.62 -5.54 -1.64
N GLY A 50 3.92 -6.73 -2.12
CA GLY A 50 4.60 -7.74 -1.34
C GLY A 50 3.69 -8.43 -0.35
N GLY A 51 4.28 -9.04 0.68
CA GLY A 51 3.54 -9.81 1.67
C GLY A 51 2.50 -9.01 2.43
N ALA A 52 2.81 -7.74 2.72
CA ALA A 52 1.90 -6.87 3.43
C ALA A 52 0.60 -6.62 2.67
N ALA A 53 0.65 -6.64 1.34
CA ALA A 53 -0.52 -6.39 0.51
C ALA A 53 -1.59 -7.48 0.60
N TYR A 54 -1.24 -8.66 1.13
CA TYR A 54 -2.19 -9.75 1.31
C TYR A 54 -3.00 -9.63 2.60
N SER A 55 -2.63 -8.71 3.49
CA SER A 55 -3.37 -8.50 4.73
C SER A 55 -4.27 -7.29 4.61
N GLU A 56 -5.58 -7.51 4.58
CA GLU A 56 -6.54 -6.43 4.51
C GLU A 56 -6.50 -5.56 5.77
N ARG A 57 -6.34 -6.19 6.94
CA ARG A 57 -6.23 -5.45 8.19
C ARG A 57 -5.03 -4.49 8.17
N LEU A 58 -3.88 -4.98 7.70
CA LEU A 58 -2.67 -4.18 7.63
C LEU A 58 -2.80 -3.06 6.59
N THR A 59 -3.27 -3.39 5.38
CA THR A 59 -3.39 -2.40 4.32
C THR A 59 -4.42 -1.33 4.67
N SER A 60 -5.51 -1.69 5.32
CA SER A 60 -6.52 -0.72 5.76
C SER A 60 -5.94 0.23 6.81
N ALA A 61 -5.17 -0.29 7.75
CA ALA A 61 -4.54 0.52 8.78
C ALA A 61 -3.50 1.48 8.19
N ILE A 62 -2.74 1.02 7.21
CA ILE A 62 -1.77 1.86 6.51
C ILE A 62 -2.51 2.95 5.72
N ARG A 63 -3.51 2.57 4.93
CA ARG A 63 -4.26 3.51 4.09
C ARG A 63 -4.86 4.65 4.90
N ARG A 64 -5.44 4.38 6.05
CA ARG A 64 -6.02 5.42 6.89
C ARG A 64 -5.02 6.52 7.25
N ARG A 65 -3.75 6.16 7.37
CA ARG A 65 -2.72 7.09 7.79
C ARG A 65 -2.07 7.85 6.64
N ILE A 66 -2.15 7.34 5.41
CA ILE A 66 -1.43 7.92 4.27
C ILE A 66 -2.31 8.37 3.11
N GLN A 67 -3.61 8.09 3.15
CA GLN A 67 -4.49 8.46 2.05
C GLN A 67 -4.58 9.98 1.81
N TRP A 68 -4.20 10.78 2.79
CA TRP A 68 -4.14 12.23 2.63
C TRP A 68 -3.00 12.68 1.72
N ILE A 69 -1.99 11.84 1.55
CA ILE A 69 -0.83 12.15 0.70
C ILE A 69 -1.20 11.97 -0.77
N ALA A 70 -1.76 10.82 -1.13
CA ALA A 70 -2.08 10.45 -2.51
C ALA A 70 -2.97 9.21 -2.49
N PRO A 71 -3.63 8.87 -3.61
CA PRO A 71 -4.39 7.63 -3.71
C PRO A 71 -3.51 6.42 -3.44
N VAL A 72 -4.08 5.42 -2.76
CA VAL A 72 -3.36 4.21 -2.36
C VAL A 72 -3.89 3.02 -3.14
N ALA A 73 -3.00 2.33 -3.85
CA ALA A 73 -3.30 1.10 -4.56
C ALA A 73 -2.68 -0.07 -3.82
N VAL A 74 -3.39 -1.19 -3.76
CA VAL A 74 -2.89 -2.42 -3.17
C VAL A 74 -2.75 -3.45 -4.28
N LEU A 75 -1.51 -3.84 -4.57
CA LEU A 75 -1.18 -4.75 -5.66
C LEU A 75 -0.40 -5.94 -5.10
N PRO A 76 -1.09 -7.04 -4.77
CA PRO A 76 -0.47 -8.14 -4.03
C PRO A 76 0.48 -9.03 -4.83
N GLY A 77 0.55 -8.91 -6.14
CA GLY A 77 1.39 -9.77 -6.97
C GLY A 77 2.42 -9.02 -7.77
N GLU A 78 3.51 -9.69 -8.13
CA GLU A 78 4.56 -9.10 -8.96
C GLU A 78 4.06 -8.78 -10.37
N HIS A 79 3.14 -9.59 -10.88
CA HIS A 79 2.58 -9.37 -12.21
C HIS A 79 1.81 -8.06 -12.30
N GLU A 80 1.11 -7.70 -11.24
CA GLU A 80 0.40 -6.43 -11.19
C GLU A 80 1.37 -5.26 -11.21
N MET A 81 2.53 -5.41 -10.58
CA MET A 81 3.57 -4.38 -10.61
C MET A 81 4.13 -4.20 -12.00
N GLU A 82 4.39 -5.30 -12.71
CA GLU A 82 4.87 -5.24 -14.09
C GLU A 82 3.85 -4.56 -15.01
N ALA A 83 2.58 -4.94 -14.88
CA ALA A 83 1.51 -4.35 -15.66
C ALA A 83 1.39 -2.85 -15.38
N LEU A 84 1.53 -2.45 -14.12
CA LEU A 84 1.48 -1.05 -13.74
C LEU A 84 2.64 -0.27 -14.35
N ALA A 85 3.86 -0.84 -14.29
CA ALA A 85 5.05 -0.20 -14.85
C ALA A 85 4.92 -0.03 -16.36
N GLU A 86 4.42 -1.05 -17.06
CA GLU A 86 4.19 -0.98 -18.50
C GLU A 86 3.15 0.08 -18.83
N GLY A 87 2.07 0.15 -18.06
CA GLY A 87 1.04 1.16 -18.23
C GLY A 87 1.59 2.57 -18.06
N ALA A 88 2.42 2.78 -17.05
CA ALA A 88 3.05 4.07 -16.81
C ALA A 88 3.97 4.46 -17.97
N LEU A 89 4.74 3.51 -18.50
CA LEU A 89 5.60 3.76 -19.66
C LEU A 89 4.80 4.14 -20.89
N ARG A 90 3.68 3.46 -21.14
CA ARG A 90 2.82 3.79 -22.28
C ARG A 90 2.27 5.20 -22.19
N VAL A 91 1.86 5.62 -21.00
CA VAL A 91 1.37 6.98 -20.78
C VAL A 91 2.49 8.00 -21.02
N GLN A 92 3.70 7.74 -20.52
CA GLN A 92 4.85 8.61 -20.74
C GLN A 92 5.22 8.74 -22.21
N ARG A 93 5.08 7.67 -22.97
CA ARG A 93 5.38 7.68 -24.40
C ARG A 93 4.28 8.29 -25.25
N GLY A 94 3.13 8.61 -24.66
CA GLY A 94 1.99 9.11 -25.37
C GLY A 94 1.23 8.04 -26.16
N GLU A 95 1.49 6.76 -25.87
CA GLU A 95 0.85 5.65 -26.56
C GLU A 95 -0.61 5.46 -26.18
N GLU A 96 -0.95 5.89 -24.96
CA GLU A 96 -2.34 5.88 -24.51
C GLU A 96 -2.60 7.04 -23.56
N ALA A 97 -3.86 7.44 -23.45
CA ALA A 97 -4.23 8.52 -22.57
C ALA A 97 -4.13 8.06 -21.11
N ALA A 98 -3.76 8.99 -20.23
CA ALA A 98 -3.74 8.71 -18.80
C ALA A 98 -5.15 8.42 -18.32
N ARG A 99 -5.30 7.35 -17.53
CA ARG A 99 -6.58 6.96 -16.94
C ARG A 99 -6.42 6.81 -15.45
N PRO A 100 -7.47 7.09 -14.67
CA PRO A 100 -7.40 6.82 -13.25
C PRO A 100 -7.31 5.32 -13.02
N PHE A 101 -6.44 4.91 -12.10
CA PHE A 101 -6.38 3.52 -11.68
C PHE A 101 -7.55 3.21 -10.75
N ILE A 102 -7.96 1.94 -10.73
CA ILE A 102 -8.96 1.50 -9.78
C ILE A 102 -8.23 1.21 -8.47
N TRP A 103 -8.48 2.04 -7.47
CA TRP A 103 -7.82 1.91 -6.18
C TRP A 103 -8.62 1.02 -5.24
N ALA A 104 -7.91 0.26 -4.40
CA ALA A 104 -8.56 -0.51 -3.35
C ALA A 104 -9.23 0.44 -2.37
N GLN A 105 -10.49 0.18 -2.12
CA GLN A 105 -11.30 1.04 -1.26
C GLN A 105 -11.33 0.56 0.18
#